data_b7928ef1b215146da1d9dba454e14050
#
_entry.id   b7928ef1b215146da1d9dba454e14050
#
_cell.length_a   1.000
_cell.length_b   1.000
_cell.length_c   1.000
_cell.angle_alpha   90.00
_cell.angle_beta   90.00
_cell.angle_gamma   90.00
#
_symmetry.space_group_name_H-M   'P 1'
#
loop_
_entity.id
_entity.type
_entity.pdbx_description
1 polymer ?
#
loop_
_entity_poly.entity_id
_entity_poly.type
_entity_poly.pdbx_seq_one_letter_code
_entity_poly.pdbx_strand_id
1 'polypeptide(L)'
;MKKKNTALAGALLLVLAGWSAADAAEIYTLDPVIVTAERTDTKELKTPAAVEIITDKQIRETGAANMQEALKFSTGIITSSQGPRGLSQGTMTAKAVIRGVEKGTLVLVNGVPMNQSGMYSLQDIASDSVEKVEIVRGGGAVLYGSEASGGVINIITKGTRDTKVKAGFGNYGQQNYAVSAQAGDKFGITYSYDHMGKVDHISHPDGGRPAGMYYNIIRAEHNYVDWRYNITDGLYFTHAYSENNSHYVYRYDGRNGKNKGQPGQDMIYKTRENVAGLHYDKDDLKADFYYHKREMSTGKSKTEVAPYAKRGRYDPDKRIFTKTENNDETIGFNLSNRWHFDKGSVLIGGDFRRDMADVV
;
A
#
# COMPACT_ATOMS: atom_id res chain seq x y z
N MET A 1 7.91 29.08 11.57
CA MET A 1 7.56 28.22 10.44
C MET A 1 6.06 27.91 10.40
N LYS A 2 5.20 28.92 10.16
CA LYS A 2 3.72 28.81 10.19
C LYS A 2 3.02 29.31 8.91
N LYS A 3 3.69 29.36 7.75
CA LYS A 3 3.14 30.00 6.52
C LYS A 3 2.90 29.07 5.34
N LYS A 4 3.06 27.75 5.45
CA LYS A 4 2.85 26.83 4.30
C LYS A 4 1.46 26.19 4.21
N ASN A 5 0.64 26.25 5.25
CA ASN A 5 -0.66 25.56 5.26
C ASN A 5 -1.85 26.42 4.78
N THR A 6 -1.67 27.72 4.60
CA THR A 6 -2.75 28.64 4.18
C THR A 6 -2.97 28.67 2.66
N ALA A 7 -2.00 28.27 1.87
CA ALA A 7 -2.16 28.25 0.41
C ALA A 7 -3.01 27.05 -0.09
N LEU A 8 -2.99 25.93 0.62
CA LEU A 8 -3.81 24.73 0.27
C LEU A 8 -5.31 24.94 0.58
N ALA A 9 -5.62 25.65 1.66
CA ALA A 9 -6.99 25.97 2.04
C ALA A 9 -7.69 26.92 1.06
N GLY A 10 -6.93 27.83 0.42
CA GLY A 10 -7.46 28.76 -0.58
C GLY A 10 -7.80 28.12 -1.92
N ALA A 11 -7.09 27.09 -2.34
CA ALA A 11 -7.38 26.35 -3.57
C ALA A 11 -8.61 25.44 -3.43
N LEU A 12 -8.91 24.97 -2.23
CA LEU A 12 -10.05 24.09 -1.95
C LEU A 12 -11.40 24.82 -2.03
N LEU A 13 -11.44 26.10 -1.72
CA LEU A 13 -12.68 26.90 -1.70
C LEU A 13 -13.16 27.36 -3.09
N LEU A 14 -12.31 27.37 -4.10
CA LEU A 14 -12.66 27.78 -5.46
C LEU A 14 -13.33 26.67 -6.29
N VAL A 15 -13.25 25.41 -5.88
CA VAL A 15 -13.89 24.27 -6.58
C VAL A 15 -15.35 24.07 -6.18
N LEU A 16 -15.80 24.65 -5.06
CA LEU A 16 -17.15 24.44 -4.52
C LEU A 16 -18.26 25.33 -5.12
N ALA A 17 -17.94 26.24 -6.01
CA ALA A 17 -18.90 27.27 -6.49
C ALA A 17 -19.69 26.91 -7.75
N GLY A 18 -19.66 25.67 -8.25
CA GLY A 18 -20.25 25.35 -9.56
C GLY A 18 -21.05 24.04 -9.66
N TRP A 19 -21.86 23.65 -8.67
CA TRP A 19 -22.62 22.41 -8.81
C TRP A 19 -24.12 22.58 -8.68
N SER A 20 -24.82 22.28 -9.78
CA SER A 20 -26.23 21.92 -9.80
C SER A 20 -26.35 20.39 -9.81
N ALA A 21 -27.08 19.84 -8.84
CA ALA A 21 -27.37 18.42 -8.72
C ALA A 21 -28.28 17.94 -9.86
N ALA A 22 -27.87 16.87 -10.54
CA ALA A 22 -28.78 16.05 -11.34
C ALA A 22 -28.83 14.66 -10.72
N ASP A 23 -29.95 14.31 -10.13
CA ASP A 23 -30.26 12.96 -9.67
C ASP A 23 -30.47 12.05 -10.89
N ALA A 24 -29.61 11.09 -11.11
CA ALA A 24 -29.81 10.00 -12.07
C ALA A 24 -30.08 8.71 -11.30
N ALA A 25 -31.22 8.09 -11.55
CA ALA A 25 -31.56 6.78 -11.02
C ALA A 25 -30.52 5.73 -11.49
N GLU A 26 -29.84 5.10 -10.55
CA GLU A 26 -28.89 4.02 -10.84
C GLU A 26 -29.65 2.77 -11.29
N ILE A 27 -29.50 2.43 -12.56
CA ILE A 27 -29.85 1.09 -13.06
C ILE A 27 -28.68 0.19 -12.72
N TYR A 28 -28.86 -0.68 -11.73
CA TYR A 28 -27.87 -1.71 -11.40
C TYR A 28 -27.85 -2.79 -12.50
N THR A 29 -27.02 -2.62 -13.49
CA THR A 29 -26.54 -3.74 -14.28
C THR A 29 -25.38 -4.36 -13.52
N LEU A 30 -25.53 -5.61 -13.08
CA LEU A 30 -24.43 -6.38 -12.57
C LEU A 30 -23.49 -6.66 -13.76
N ASP A 31 -22.49 -5.82 -13.94
CA ASP A 31 -21.41 -6.11 -14.89
C ASP A 31 -20.75 -7.42 -14.49
N PRO A 32 -20.48 -8.32 -15.45
CA PRO A 32 -19.78 -9.54 -15.14
C PRO A 32 -18.43 -9.20 -14.52
N VAL A 33 -18.22 -9.66 -13.30
CA VAL A 33 -16.98 -9.43 -12.58
C VAL A 33 -15.85 -10.15 -13.31
N ILE A 34 -14.93 -9.37 -13.86
CA ILE A 34 -13.78 -9.86 -14.63
C ILE A 34 -12.58 -9.93 -13.69
N VAL A 35 -11.93 -11.09 -13.61
CA VAL A 35 -10.72 -11.33 -12.84
C VAL A 35 -9.51 -11.20 -13.75
N THR A 36 -8.62 -10.28 -13.43
CA THR A 36 -7.36 -10.03 -14.18
C THR A 36 -6.13 -10.62 -13.48
N ALA A 37 -6.26 -11.00 -12.21
CA ALA A 37 -5.19 -11.60 -11.42
C ALA A 37 -4.70 -12.97 -11.94
N GLU A 38 -5.37 -13.56 -12.91
CA GLU A 38 -4.92 -14.77 -13.63
C GLU A 38 -4.24 -14.46 -14.98
N ARG A 39 -3.75 -13.22 -15.15
CA ARG A 39 -3.16 -12.71 -16.42
C ARG A 39 -4.13 -12.72 -17.61
N THR A 40 -5.42 -12.96 -17.37
CA THR A 40 -6.46 -12.97 -18.39
C THR A 40 -7.79 -12.53 -17.80
N ASP A 41 -8.60 -11.90 -18.62
CA ASP A 41 -9.97 -11.56 -18.25
C ASP A 41 -10.81 -12.83 -18.23
N THR A 42 -11.07 -13.33 -17.05
CA THR A 42 -11.90 -14.53 -16.86
C THR A 42 -13.06 -14.15 -15.96
N LYS A 43 -14.26 -14.61 -16.29
CA LYS A 43 -15.42 -14.44 -15.41
C LYS A 43 -15.16 -15.21 -14.10
N GLU A 44 -15.43 -14.61 -12.96
CA GLU A 44 -15.24 -15.21 -11.63
C GLU A 44 -15.74 -16.67 -11.55
N LEU A 45 -16.93 -16.94 -12.07
CA LEU A 45 -17.54 -18.28 -12.08
C LEU A 45 -16.81 -19.32 -12.95
N LYS A 46 -15.87 -18.91 -13.80
CA LYS A 46 -15.10 -19.81 -14.68
C LYS A 46 -13.65 -19.94 -14.27
N THR A 47 -13.26 -19.21 -13.22
CA THR A 47 -11.89 -19.22 -12.68
C THR A 47 -11.67 -20.51 -11.87
N PRO A 48 -10.65 -21.32 -12.18
CA PRO A 48 -10.39 -22.57 -11.45
C PRO A 48 -9.85 -22.37 -10.03
N ALA A 49 -9.52 -21.14 -9.64
CA ALA A 49 -9.04 -20.76 -8.31
C ALA A 49 -10.15 -20.14 -7.45
N ALA A 50 -10.00 -20.20 -6.12
CA ALA A 50 -10.89 -19.47 -5.21
C ALA A 50 -10.55 -17.99 -5.28
N VAL A 51 -11.39 -17.21 -5.96
CA VAL A 51 -11.27 -15.78 -6.13
C VAL A 51 -12.24 -15.05 -5.22
N GLU A 52 -11.79 -13.96 -4.62
CA GLU A 52 -12.62 -12.96 -3.94
C GLU A 52 -12.37 -11.60 -4.59
N ILE A 53 -13.43 -10.85 -4.84
CA ILE A 53 -13.33 -9.50 -5.36
C ILE A 53 -13.92 -8.55 -4.34
N ILE A 54 -13.13 -7.56 -3.95
CA ILE A 54 -13.54 -6.48 -3.06
C ILE A 54 -13.69 -5.22 -3.91
N THR A 55 -14.90 -4.73 -4.03
CA THR A 55 -15.23 -3.55 -4.85
C THR A 55 -14.89 -2.25 -4.12
N ASP A 56 -14.76 -1.15 -4.87
CA ASP A 56 -14.62 0.21 -4.35
C ASP A 56 -15.71 0.54 -3.29
N LYS A 57 -16.98 0.14 -3.53
CA LYS A 57 -18.06 0.32 -2.57
C LYS A 57 -17.76 -0.38 -1.24
N GLN A 58 -17.40 -1.66 -1.29
CA GLN A 58 -17.04 -2.43 -0.08
C GLN A 58 -15.83 -1.85 0.64
N ILE A 59 -14.81 -1.41 -0.09
CA ILE A 59 -13.64 -0.73 0.49
C ILE A 59 -14.06 0.53 1.24
N ARG A 60 -14.91 1.37 0.64
CA ARG A 60 -15.41 2.60 1.29
C ARG A 60 -16.23 2.31 2.54
N GLU A 61 -17.05 1.27 2.52
CA GLU A 61 -17.88 0.87 3.67
C GLU A 61 -17.03 0.46 4.88
N THR A 62 -15.79 0.01 4.69
CA THR A 62 -14.88 -0.28 5.81
C THR A 62 -14.38 0.98 6.52
N GLY A 63 -14.44 2.15 5.90
CA GLY A 63 -13.82 3.37 6.40
C GLY A 63 -12.28 3.35 6.39
N ALA A 64 -11.67 2.34 5.77
CA ALA A 64 -10.22 2.19 5.69
C ALA A 64 -9.57 3.35 4.93
N ALA A 65 -8.42 3.82 5.40
CA ALA A 65 -7.63 4.83 4.69
C ALA A 65 -6.62 4.22 3.70
N ASN A 66 -6.24 2.97 3.93
CA ASN A 66 -5.26 2.26 3.12
C ASN A 66 -5.64 0.78 2.96
N MET A 67 -4.93 0.10 2.07
CA MET A 67 -5.23 -1.29 1.74
C MET A 67 -4.89 -2.28 2.87
N GLN A 68 -3.97 -1.96 3.76
CA GLN A 68 -3.69 -2.79 4.93
C GLN A 68 -4.92 -2.88 5.87
N GLU A 69 -5.65 -1.79 6.01
CA GLU A 69 -6.88 -1.78 6.81
C GLU A 69 -8.06 -2.43 6.08
N ALA A 70 -8.21 -2.13 4.79
CA ALA A 70 -9.31 -2.66 3.99
C ALA A 70 -9.31 -4.20 3.96
N LEU A 71 -8.13 -4.81 3.81
CA LEU A 71 -7.97 -6.25 3.74
C LEU A 71 -8.19 -7.00 5.07
N LYS A 72 -8.29 -6.30 6.21
CA LYS A 72 -8.66 -6.93 7.49
C LYS A 72 -10.04 -7.57 7.47
N PHE A 73 -10.90 -7.12 6.60
CA PHE A 73 -12.28 -7.63 6.46
C PHE A 73 -12.39 -8.76 5.43
N SER A 74 -11.30 -9.12 4.77
CA SER A 74 -11.28 -10.19 3.78
C SER A 74 -11.13 -11.56 4.43
N THR A 75 -11.91 -12.51 3.96
CA THR A 75 -11.91 -13.88 4.48
C THR A 75 -10.60 -14.59 4.13
N GLY A 76 -9.98 -15.29 5.10
CA GLY A 76 -8.78 -16.10 4.87
C GLY A 76 -7.50 -15.30 4.61
N ILE A 77 -7.52 -13.98 4.89
CA ILE A 77 -6.33 -13.14 4.96
C ILE A 77 -6.07 -12.78 6.42
N ILE A 78 -4.84 -13.01 6.86
CA ILE A 78 -4.36 -12.57 8.15
C ILE A 78 -3.48 -11.34 7.89
N THR A 79 -3.90 -10.18 8.37
CA THR A 79 -3.10 -8.96 8.29
C THR A 79 -2.38 -8.72 9.61
N SER A 80 -1.12 -8.35 9.53
CA SER A 80 -0.33 -7.93 10.69
C SER A 80 0.18 -6.50 10.51
N SER A 81 0.16 -5.72 11.58
CA SER A 81 0.71 -4.37 11.62
C SER A 81 1.13 -4.04 13.05
N GLN A 82 2.00 -3.07 13.23
CA GLN A 82 2.50 -2.69 14.56
C GLN A 82 1.69 -1.58 15.22
N GLY A 83 0.70 -1.05 14.59
CA GLY A 83 -0.08 0.04 15.15
C GLY A 83 -1.46 0.17 14.54
N PRO A 84 -2.27 1.09 15.08
CA PRO A 84 -3.56 1.45 14.52
C PRO A 84 -3.40 1.86 13.03
N ARG A 85 -4.47 1.70 12.25
CA ARG A 85 -4.54 2.05 10.83
C ARG A 85 -3.47 1.37 9.95
N GLY A 86 -3.10 0.15 10.29
CA GLY A 86 -2.14 -0.61 9.50
C GLY A 86 -0.71 -0.10 9.58
N LEU A 87 -0.41 0.83 10.51
CA LEU A 87 0.92 1.40 10.65
C LEU A 87 1.99 0.32 10.81
N SER A 88 3.07 0.48 10.08
CA SER A 88 4.23 -0.40 10.14
C SER A 88 5.50 0.40 10.38
N GLN A 89 6.54 -0.30 10.81
CA GLN A 89 7.89 0.24 10.85
C GLN A 89 8.54 0.09 9.46
N GLY A 90 8.17 0.96 8.53
CA GLY A 90 8.47 0.77 7.11
C GLY A 90 7.73 -0.45 6.54
N THR A 91 8.24 -1.06 5.50
CA THR A 91 7.64 -2.23 4.83
C THR A 91 7.80 -3.55 5.58
N MET A 92 8.45 -3.54 6.75
CA MET A 92 8.92 -4.77 7.39
C MET A 92 7.87 -5.51 8.20
N THR A 93 6.82 -4.84 8.64
CA THR A 93 5.88 -5.40 9.64
C THR A 93 4.42 -5.40 9.22
N ALA A 94 4.03 -4.61 8.23
CA ALA A 94 2.68 -4.67 7.66
C ALA A 94 2.65 -5.74 6.57
N LYS A 95 1.94 -6.84 6.83
CA LYS A 95 1.85 -7.99 5.92
C LYS A 95 0.42 -8.47 5.80
N ALA A 96 0.12 -9.05 4.66
CA ALA A 96 -1.07 -9.85 4.43
C ALA A 96 -0.64 -11.28 4.11
N VAL A 97 -1.11 -12.24 4.89
CA VAL A 97 -0.77 -13.65 4.75
C VAL A 97 -2.01 -14.39 4.28
N ILE A 98 -1.94 -15.02 3.12
CA ILE A 98 -3.02 -15.82 2.57
C ILE A 98 -2.86 -17.26 3.04
N ARG A 99 -3.93 -17.85 3.62
CA ARG A 99 -3.96 -19.24 4.09
C ARG A 99 -2.82 -19.64 5.03
N GLY A 100 -2.27 -18.68 5.78
CA GLY A 100 -1.18 -18.94 6.71
C GLY A 100 0.20 -19.16 6.08
N VAL A 101 0.35 -18.98 4.75
CA VAL A 101 1.63 -19.13 4.06
C VAL A 101 2.42 -17.82 4.19
N GLU A 102 3.38 -17.81 5.11
CA GLU A 102 4.31 -16.68 5.24
C GLU A 102 5.17 -16.54 3.98
N LYS A 103 5.44 -15.32 3.53
CA LYS A 103 6.25 -14.99 2.35
C LYS A 103 5.73 -15.54 1.01
N GLY A 104 4.50 -16.09 0.98
CA GLY A 104 3.89 -16.63 -0.23
C GLY A 104 2.78 -15.75 -0.80
N THR A 105 2.68 -14.49 -0.39
CA THR A 105 1.69 -13.55 -0.92
C THR A 105 2.35 -12.60 -1.90
N LEU A 106 1.96 -12.69 -3.17
CA LEU A 106 2.35 -11.72 -4.19
C LEU A 106 1.33 -10.58 -4.21
N VAL A 107 1.80 -9.36 -4.12
CA VAL A 107 0.99 -8.14 -4.24
C VAL A 107 1.29 -7.47 -5.58
N LEU A 108 0.24 -7.20 -6.33
CA LEU A 108 0.30 -6.47 -7.60
C LEU A 108 -0.48 -5.16 -7.48
N VAL A 109 -0.02 -4.11 -8.16
CA VAL A 109 -0.79 -2.89 -8.42
C VAL A 109 -0.86 -2.70 -9.92
N ASN A 110 -2.06 -2.80 -10.50
CA ASN A 110 -2.29 -2.80 -11.95
C ASN A 110 -1.40 -3.83 -12.69
N GLY A 111 -1.22 -5.02 -12.09
CA GLY A 111 -0.35 -6.06 -12.64
C GLY A 111 1.16 -5.89 -12.36
N VAL A 112 1.59 -4.75 -11.81
CA VAL A 112 3.00 -4.51 -11.45
C VAL A 112 3.31 -5.13 -10.09
N PRO A 113 4.33 -6.02 -9.98
CA PRO A 113 4.73 -6.61 -8.71
C PRO A 113 5.27 -5.57 -7.72
N MET A 114 4.69 -5.55 -6.51
CA MET A 114 5.10 -4.68 -5.42
C MET A 114 6.14 -5.31 -4.50
N ASN A 115 6.29 -6.64 -4.58
CA ASN A 115 7.26 -7.36 -3.76
C ASN A 115 8.68 -7.06 -4.25
N GLN A 116 9.48 -6.41 -3.42
CA GLN A 116 10.92 -6.20 -3.63
C GLN A 116 11.67 -6.81 -2.46
N SER A 117 12.63 -7.67 -2.74
CA SER A 117 13.36 -8.43 -1.70
C SER A 117 12.40 -9.15 -0.71
N GLY A 118 11.25 -9.61 -1.19
CA GLY A 118 10.19 -10.26 -0.39
C GLY A 118 9.42 -9.31 0.52
N MET A 119 9.58 -7.99 0.37
CA MET A 119 8.88 -6.96 1.14
C MET A 119 7.93 -6.17 0.25
N TYR A 120 6.79 -5.77 0.82
CA TYR A 120 5.81 -4.86 0.22
C TYR A 120 5.09 -4.06 1.32
N SER A 121 4.40 -3.00 0.96
CA SER A 121 3.61 -2.21 1.91
C SER A 121 2.20 -1.93 1.37
N LEU A 122 1.21 -2.57 1.97
CA LEU A 122 -0.20 -2.28 1.70
C LEU A 122 -0.68 -0.99 2.36
N GLN A 123 0.05 -0.52 3.37
CA GLN A 123 -0.17 0.76 4.03
C GLN A 123 0.07 1.93 3.07
N ASP A 124 1.00 1.78 2.13
CA ASP A 124 1.41 2.84 1.22
C ASP A 124 0.46 2.99 0.01
N ILE A 125 -0.62 2.20 -0.04
CA ILE A 125 -1.64 2.27 -1.09
C ILE A 125 -2.93 2.85 -0.48
N ALA A 126 -3.31 4.05 -0.92
CA ALA A 126 -4.52 4.71 -0.43
C ALA A 126 -5.80 4.03 -0.95
N SER A 127 -6.75 3.76 -0.06
CA SER A 127 -8.02 3.11 -0.42
C SER A 127 -8.86 3.92 -1.42
N ASP A 128 -8.74 5.23 -1.39
CA ASP A 128 -9.50 6.14 -2.26
C ASP A 128 -9.11 6.05 -3.74
N SER A 129 -7.91 5.52 -4.03
CA SER A 129 -7.42 5.30 -5.41
C SER A 129 -7.87 3.98 -6.01
N VAL A 130 -8.36 3.05 -5.20
CA VAL A 130 -8.61 1.66 -5.61
C VAL A 130 -10.02 1.50 -6.18
N GLU A 131 -10.12 0.85 -7.32
CA GLU A 131 -11.38 0.45 -7.96
C GLU A 131 -11.87 -0.89 -7.43
N LYS A 132 -10.96 -1.87 -7.38
CA LYS A 132 -11.23 -3.21 -6.84
C LYS A 132 -9.95 -3.90 -6.41
N VAL A 133 -10.11 -4.91 -5.57
CA VAL A 133 -9.04 -5.84 -5.22
C VAL A 133 -9.47 -7.23 -5.60
N GLU A 134 -8.62 -7.93 -6.31
CA GLU A 134 -8.79 -9.33 -6.67
C GLU A 134 -7.85 -10.19 -5.82
N ILE A 135 -8.39 -11.16 -5.11
CA ILE A 135 -7.63 -12.05 -4.24
C ILE A 135 -7.77 -13.47 -4.79
N VAL A 136 -6.71 -13.98 -5.37
CA VAL A 136 -6.63 -15.35 -5.88
C VAL A 136 -5.91 -16.21 -4.86
N ARG A 137 -6.62 -17.21 -4.33
CA ARG A 137 -6.09 -18.10 -3.30
C ARG A 137 -5.68 -19.46 -3.87
N GLY A 138 -4.45 -19.88 -3.63
CA GLY A 138 -3.88 -21.10 -4.21
C GLY A 138 -3.48 -20.84 -5.67
N GLY A 139 -3.28 -21.78 -6.50
CA GLY A 139 -3.10 -21.69 -7.98
C GLY A 139 -2.22 -20.56 -8.58
N GLY A 140 -2.07 -19.44 -7.90
CA GLY A 140 -1.30 -18.27 -8.38
C GLY A 140 0.16 -18.58 -8.70
N ALA A 141 0.74 -19.57 -8.04
CA ALA A 141 2.11 -19.99 -8.28
C ALA A 141 2.36 -20.48 -9.72
N VAL A 142 1.34 -21.00 -10.37
CA VAL A 142 1.47 -21.47 -11.77
C VAL A 142 1.77 -20.34 -12.72
N LEU A 143 1.16 -19.17 -12.50
CA LEU A 143 1.29 -18.00 -13.38
C LEU A 143 2.35 -16.97 -12.91
N TYR A 144 2.63 -16.95 -11.60
CA TYR A 144 3.47 -15.91 -10.99
C TYR A 144 4.69 -16.46 -10.24
N GLY A 145 4.95 -17.77 -10.33
CA GLY A 145 6.11 -18.40 -9.70
C GLY A 145 5.98 -18.55 -8.17
N SER A 146 7.13 -18.76 -7.52
CA SER A 146 7.19 -19.13 -6.09
C SER A 146 6.73 -18.02 -5.14
N GLU A 147 6.79 -16.76 -5.54
CA GLU A 147 6.34 -15.63 -4.70
C GLU A 147 4.82 -15.65 -4.46
N ALA A 148 4.05 -16.35 -5.29
CA ALA A 148 2.60 -16.48 -5.20
C ALA A 148 2.13 -17.82 -4.60
N SER A 149 2.97 -18.53 -3.87
CA SER A 149 2.66 -19.86 -3.34
C SER A 149 1.44 -19.89 -2.40
N GLY A 150 1.16 -18.81 -1.67
CA GLY A 150 -0.05 -18.62 -0.86
C GLY A 150 -1.22 -18.04 -1.65
N GLY A 151 -0.92 -17.20 -2.62
CA GLY A 151 -1.88 -16.52 -3.48
C GLY A 151 -1.41 -15.15 -3.97
N VAL A 152 -2.31 -14.49 -4.69
CA VAL A 152 -2.08 -13.18 -5.29
C VAL A 152 -3.12 -12.19 -4.78
N ILE A 153 -2.69 -10.98 -4.45
CA ILE A 153 -3.54 -9.81 -4.19
C ILE A 153 -3.26 -8.82 -5.32
N ASN A 154 -4.19 -8.66 -6.26
CA ASN A 154 -4.08 -7.69 -7.34
C ASN A 154 -4.97 -6.48 -7.03
N ILE A 155 -4.35 -5.32 -6.84
CA ILE A 155 -5.00 -4.05 -6.55
C ILE A 155 -5.12 -3.28 -7.84
N ILE A 156 -6.34 -3.00 -8.25
CA ILE A 156 -6.62 -2.27 -9.50
C ILE A 156 -7.02 -0.86 -9.12
N THR A 157 -6.26 0.12 -9.60
CA THR A 157 -6.56 1.53 -9.38
C THR A 157 -7.59 2.04 -10.39
N LYS A 158 -8.31 3.07 -10.02
CA LYS A 158 -9.41 3.64 -10.81
C LYS A 158 -8.91 4.13 -12.18
N GLY A 159 -9.55 3.62 -13.23
CA GLY A 159 -9.33 4.08 -14.60
C GLY A 159 -9.98 5.43 -14.85
N THR A 160 -11.24 5.57 -14.46
CA THR A 160 -12.00 6.81 -14.45
C THR A 160 -12.28 7.21 -13.00
N ARG A 161 -12.38 8.50 -12.73
CA ARG A 161 -12.58 9.02 -11.37
C ARG A 161 -13.67 10.06 -11.34
N ASP A 162 -14.60 9.90 -10.41
CA ASP A 162 -15.48 11.01 -10.06
C ASP A 162 -14.68 12.10 -9.35
N THR A 163 -15.03 13.34 -9.58
CA THR A 163 -14.50 14.45 -8.77
C THR A 163 -15.07 14.35 -7.38
N LYS A 164 -14.25 14.02 -6.41
CA LYS A 164 -14.64 13.82 -5.01
C LYS A 164 -13.64 14.47 -4.07
N VAL A 165 -14.16 14.95 -2.96
CA VAL A 165 -13.37 15.41 -1.82
C VAL A 165 -13.82 14.63 -0.59
N LYS A 166 -12.87 14.11 0.15
CA LYS A 166 -13.08 13.39 1.41
C LYS A 166 -12.30 14.07 2.52
N ALA A 167 -12.91 14.18 3.69
CA ALA A 167 -12.24 14.58 4.92
C ALA A 167 -12.72 13.67 6.04
N GLY A 168 -11.79 13.15 6.83
CA GLY A 168 -12.06 12.29 7.95
C GLY A 168 -11.23 12.69 9.17
N PHE A 169 -11.82 12.51 10.35
CA PHE A 169 -11.16 12.77 11.63
C PHE A 169 -11.42 11.58 12.54
N GLY A 170 -10.48 11.27 13.40
CA GLY A 170 -10.60 10.13 14.31
C GLY A 170 -9.84 10.31 15.61
N ASN A 171 -9.79 9.24 16.39
CA ASN A 171 -9.04 9.19 17.64
C ASN A 171 -7.54 9.39 17.39
N TYR A 172 -6.82 9.79 18.42
CA TYR A 172 -5.37 10.02 18.37
C TYR A 172 -4.95 11.11 17.38
N GLY A 173 -5.80 12.12 17.15
CA GLY A 173 -5.51 13.20 16.20
C GLY A 173 -5.48 12.74 14.75
N GLN A 174 -6.18 11.68 14.42
CA GLN A 174 -6.31 11.20 13.03
C GLN A 174 -6.93 12.26 12.13
N GLN A 175 -6.33 12.44 10.97
CA GLN A 175 -6.82 13.29 9.89
C GLN A 175 -6.59 12.54 8.58
N ASN A 176 -7.62 12.43 7.78
CA ASN A 176 -7.55 11.83 6.46
C ASN A 176 -8.22 12.77 5.44
N TYR A 177 -7.49 13.11 4.40
CA TYR A 177 -7.98 13.96 3.31
C TYR A 177 -7.71 13.27 1.98
N ALA A 178 -8.70 13.26 1.10
CA ALA A 178 -8.49 12.78 -0.26
C ALA A 178 -9.23 13.67 -1.26
N VAL A 179 -8.62 13.83 -2.43
CA VAL A 179 -9.19 14.53 -3.57
C VAL A 179 -8.96 13.67 -4.80
N SER A 180 -10.04 13.36 -5.49
CA SER A 180 -9.99 12.73 -6.81
C SER A 180 -10.55 13.69 -7.85
N ALA A 181 -9.95 13.71 -9.02
CA ALA A 181 -10.39 14.53 -10.14
C ALA A 181 -10.15 13.81 -11.47
N GLN A 182 -10.97 14.17 -12.47
CA GLN A 182 -10.87 13.67 -13.83
C GLN A 182 -10.92 14.83 -14.82
N ALA A 183 -10.10 14.76 -15.87
CA ALA A 183 -10.11 15.68 -16.99
C ALA A 183 -10.43 14.91 -18.30
N GLY A 184 -11.67 15.09 -18.77
CA GLY A 184 -12.22 14.32 -19.87
C GLY A 184 -12.24 12.82 -19.54
N ASP A 185 -12.08 11.98 -20.57
CA ASP A 185 -11.97 10.51 -20.49
C ASP A 185 -10.53 10.00 -20.42
N LYS A 186 -9.56 10.91 -20.51
CA LYS A 186 -8.15 10.55 -20.67
C LYS A 186 -7.33 10.62 -19.39
N PHE A 187 -7.60 11.56 -18.50
CA PHE A 187 -6.74 11.78 -17.34
C PHE A 187 -7.52 11.72 -16.03
N GLY A 188 -7.05 10.92 -15.11
CA GLY A 188 -7.59 10.85 -13.76
C GLY A 188 -6.48 10.86 -12.72
N ILE A 189 -6.69 11.58 -11.61
CA ILE A 189 -5.74 11.72 -10.51
C ILE A 189 -6.43 11.57 -9.15
N THR A 190 -5.77 10.92 -8.20
CA THR A 190 -6.16 10.89 -6.79
C THR A 190 -4.97 11.33 -5.94
N TYR A 191 -5.20 12.25 -5.02
CA TYR A 191 -4.27 12.58 -3.93
C TYR A 191 -4.90 12.23 -2.60
N SER A 192 -4.15 11.61 -1.71
CA SER A 192 -4.57 11.26 -0.36
C SER A 192 -3.49 11.63 0.65
N TYR A 193 -3.92 12.18 1.78
CA TYR A 193 -3.09 12.45 2.94
C TYR A 193 -3.71 11.78 4.17
N ASP A 194 -2.91 11.06 4.92
CA ASP A 194 -3.30 10.45 6.18
C ASP A 194 -2.30 10.85 7.28
N HIS A 195 -2.83 11.26 8.42
CA HIS A 195 -2.05 11.64 9.59
C HIS A 195 -2.59 10.96 10.83
N MET A 196 -1.68 10.50 11.68
CA MET A 196 -1.97 10.06 13.04
C MET A 196 -1.06 10.80 14.00
N GLY A 197 -1.64 11.36 15.04
CA GLY A 197 -0.91 11.95 16.15
C GLY A 197 -0.40 10.92 17.15
N LYS A 198 -0.21 11.36 18.37
CA LYS A 198 0.40 10.55 19.42
C LYS A 198 -0.49 9.41 19.88
N VAL A 199 0.07 8.20 19.93
CA VAL A 199 -0.52 7.01 20.56
C VAL A 199 0.44 6.48 21.61
N ASP A 200 0.02 6.47 22.86
CA ASP A 200 0.86 6.02 23.98
C ASP A 200 0.62 4.54 24.30
N HIS A 201 1.66 3.89 24.74
CA HIS A 201 1.66 2.56 25.35
C HIS A 201 1.04 1.47 24.48
N ILE A 202 1.60 1.27 23.30
CA ILE A 202 1.25 0.13 22.46
C ILE A 202 2.09 -1.05 22.91
N SER A 203 1.44 -2.08 23.45
CA SER A 203 2.09 -3.32 23.86
C SER A 203 2.30 -4.24 22.69
N HIS A 204 3.40 -4.97 22.66
CA HIS A 204 3.56 -6.09 21.77
C HIS A 204 2.67 -7.25 22.25
N PRO A 205 1.76 -7.78 21.42
CA PRO A 205 0.81 -8.81 21.85
C PRO A 205 1.49 -10.11 22.31
N ASP A 206 2.64 -10.46 21.76
CA ASP A 206 3.31 -11.74 22.00
C ASP A 206 4.58 -11.62 22.84
N GLY A 207 4.70 -10.59 23.70
CA GLY A 207 5.97 -10.33 24.38
C GLY A 207 7.11 -10.03 23.41
N GLY A 208 6.75 -9.57 22.23
CA GLY A 208 7.61 -9.37 21.07
C GLY A 208 8.83 -8.52 21.36
N ARG A 209 9.77 -8.57 20.48
CA ARG A 209 11.07 -7.88 20.64
C ARG A 209 10.96 -6.38 20.41
N PRO A 210 11.70 -5.62 21.23
CA PRO A 210 12.51 -6.09 22.35
C PRO A 210 11.68 -6.41 23.60
N ALA A 211 11.88 -7.59 24.17
CA ALA A 211 11.16 -8.04 25.37
C ALA A 211 11.36 -7.03 26.52
N GLY A 212 10.29 -6.76 27.26
CA GLY A 212 10.31 -5.79 28.34
C GLY A 212 10.23 -4.33 27.89
N MET A 213 9.72 -4.10 26.68
CA MET A 213 9.48 -2.76 26.15
C MET A 213 8.06 -2.64 25.58
N TYR A 214 7.55 -1.42 25.60
CA TYR A 214 6.38 -0.97 24.83
C TYR A 214 6.82 0.17 23.91
N TYR A 215 6.00 0.56 22.97
CA TYR A 215 6.31 1.71 22.13
C TYR A 215 5.19 2.72 22.08
N ASN A 216 5.59 3.95 21.81
CA ASN A 216 4.69 5.06 21.52
C ASN A 216 4.86 5.45 20.07
N ILE A 217 3.77 5.71 19.38
CA ILE A 217 3.78 6.45 18.12
C ILE A 217 3.80 7.93 18.52
N ILE A 218 4.76 8.68 18.01
CA ILE A 218 4.80 10.13 18.19
C ILE A 218 3.98 10.81 17.11
N ARG A 219 4.13 10.30 15.88
CA ARG A 219 3.33 10.70 14.71
C ARG A 219 3.53 9.69 13.59
N ALA A 220 2.58 9.63 12.69
CA ALA A 220 2.72 8.98 11.41
C ALA A 220 2.01 9.81 10.34
N GLU A 221 2.65 9.99 9.21
CA GLU A 221 2.17 10.80 8.08
C GLU A 221 2.35 10.01 6.80
N HIS A 222 1.34 9.99 5.97
CA HIS A 222 1.36 9.32 4.69
C HIS A 222 0.79 10.23 3.61
N ASN A 223 1.53 10.43 2.54
CA ASN A 223 1.11 11.11 1.32
C ASN A 223 1.08 10.09 0.20
N TYR A 224 0.03 10.12 -0.58
CA TYR A 224 -0.14 9.26 -1.74
C TYR A 224 -0.72 10.05 -2.89
N VAL A 225 -0.18 9.86 -4.08
CA VAL A 225 -0.77 10.35 -5.32
C VAL A 225 -0.68 9.26 -6.37
N ASP A 226 -1.76 9.02 -7.07
CA ASP A 226 -1.76 8.20 -8.27
C ASP A 226 -2.50 8.89 -9.40
N TRP A 227 -2.09 8.62 -10.62
CA TRP A 227 -2.75 9.11 -11.80
C TRP A 227 -2.64 8.12 -12.96
N ARG A 228 -3.61 8.20 -13.84
CA ARG A 228 -3.67 7.42 -15.06
C ARG A 228 -3.92 8.36 -16.25
N TYR A 229 -3.25 8.08 -17.35
CA TYR A 229 -3.45 8.74 -18.62
C TYR A 229 -3.74 7.71 -19.72
N ASN A 230 -4.95 7.74 -20.28
CA ASN A 230 -5.37 6.91 -21.38
C ASN A 230 -4.86 7.53 -22.69
N ILE A 231 -3.89 6.88 -23.34
CA ILE A 231 -3.26 7.34 -24.59
C ILE A 231 -4.19 7.03 -25.76
N THR A 232 -4.61 5.76 -25.85
CA THR A 232 -5.60 5.24 -26.82
C THR A 232 -6.50 4.23 -26.12
N ASP A 233 -7.45 3.67 -26.86
CA ASP A 233 -8.18 2.49 -26.43
C ASP A 233 -7.22 1.32 -26.21
N GLY A 234 -7.17 0.81 -24.97
CA GLY A 234 -6.27 -0.25 -24.54
C GLY A 234 -4.85 0.17 -24.17
N LEU A 235 -4.34 1.33 -24.58
CA LEU A 235 -3.00 1.80 -24.22
C LEU A 235 -3.08 2.92 -23.19
N TYR A 236 -2.51 2.72 -22.00
CA TYR A 236 -2.53 3.71 -20.92
C TYR A 236 -1.26 3.69 -20.09
N PHE A 237 -0.99 4.81 -19.45
CA PHE A 237 0.11 4.98 -18.51
C PHE A 237 -0.44 5.18 -17.10
N THR A 238 0.22 4.56 -16.11
CA THR A 238 -0.07 4.75 -14.69
C THR A 238 1.17 5.20 -13.95
N HIS A 239 0.97 6.03 -12.93
CA HIS A 239 2.02 6.36 -11.99
C HIS A 239 1.44 6.52 -10.60
N ALA A 240 2.10 5.95 -9.61
CA ALA A 240 1.80 6.14 -8.20
C ALA A 240 3.05 6.56 -7.44
N TYR A 241 2.90 7.51 -6.55
CA TYR A 241 3.93 7.95 -5.60
C TYR A 241 3.37 7.89 -4.19
N SER A 242 4.12 7.31 -3.27
CA SER A 242 3.83 7.36 -1.84
C SER A 242 5.03 7.86 -1.03
N GLU A 243 4.76 8.59 0.03
CA GLU A 243 5.74 8.95 1.05
C GLU A 243 5.15 8.70 2.44
N ASN A 244 5.81 7.85 3.21
CA ASN A 244 5.46 7.54 4.58
C ASN A 244 6.55 8.04 5.51
N ASN A 245 6.17 8.67 6.62
CA ASN A 245 7.08 9.17 7.64
C ASN A 245 6.49 8.86 9.02
N SER A 246 7.09 7.93 9.74
CA SER A 246 6.62 7.46 11.03
C SER A 246 7.69 7.59 12.10
N HIS A 247 7.32 8.09 13.27
CA HIS A 247 8.20 8.30 14.41
C HIS A 247 7.72 7.48 15.60
N TYR A 248 8.54 6.54 16.05
CA TYR A 248 8.28 5.62 17.15
C TYR A 248 9.32 5.78 18.25
N VAL A 249 8.89 5.69 19.51
CA VAL A 249 9.77 5.65 20.67
C VAL A 249 9.49 4.40 21.46
N TYR A 250 10.48 3.51 21.55
CA TYR A 250 10.43 2.36 22.45
C TYR A 250 10.82 2.78 23.86
N ARG A 251 10.06 2.27 24.84
CA ARG A 251 10.27 2.56 26.26
C ARG A 251 10.32 1.28 27.09
N TYR A 252 11.13 1.26 28.13
CA TYR A 252 11.22 0.12 29.02
C TYR A 252 9.96 0.00 29.88
N ASP A 253 9.45 -1.23 30.05
CA ASP A 253 8.31 -1.54 30.93
C ASP A 253 8.69 -1.84 32.38
N GLY A 254 9.99 -1.92 32.67
CA GLY A 254 10.57 -2.20 33.99
C GLY A 254 10.86 -3.67 34.26
N ARG A 255 10.41 -4.61 33.40
CA ARG A 255 10.57 -6.06 33.64
C ARG A 255 12.02 -6.54 33.68
N ASN A 256 12.91 -5.90 32.98
CA ASN A 256 14.32 -6.30 32.88
C ASN A 256 15.25 -5.49 33.78
N GLY A 257 14.79 -5.03 34.94
CA GLY A 257 15.57 -4.23 35.89
C GLY A 257 15.93 -2.84 35.37
N LYS A 258 15.33 -2.40 34.26
CA LYS A 258 15.51 -1.07 33.69
C LYS A 258 14.36 -0.15 34.13
N ASN A 259 14.68 1.13 34.28
CA ASN A 259 13.71 2.12 34.73
C ASN A 259 12.49 2.16 33.82
N LYS A 260 11.31 1.93 34.37
CA LYS A 260 10.03 1.98 33.66
C LYS A 260 9.85 3.35 33.01
N GLY A 261 9.45 3.35 31.73
CA GLY A 261 9.18 4.58 30.99
C GLY A 261 10.41 5.27 30.39
N GLN A 262 11.62 4.82 30.72
CA GLN A 262 12.83 5.39 30.12
C GLN A 262 12.90 5.06 28.61
N PRO A 263 13.39 5.98 27.78
CA PRO A 263 13.57 5.73 26.35
C PRO A 263 14.56 4.57 26.13
N GLY A 264 14.17 3.61 25.32
CA GLY A 264 15.04 2.51 24.87
C GLY A 264 15.57 2.73 23.48
N GLN A 265 14.71 3.15 22.57
CA GLN A 265 15.05 3.38 21.16
C GLN A 265 14.08 4.42 20.57
N ASP A 266 14.64 5.37 19.85
CA ASP A 266 13.91 6.43 19.16
C ASP A 266 14.17 6.30 17.66
N MET A 267 13.12 5.99 16.87
CA MET A 267 13.23 5.59 15.49
C MET A 267 12.32 6.39 14.58
N ILE A 268 12.90 6.92 13.52
CA ILE A 268 12.16 7.52 12.40
C ILE A 268 12.29 6.59 11.20
N TYR A 269 11.14 6.17 10.67
CA TYR A 269 11.03 5.41 9.44
C TYR A 269 10.49 6.28 8.34
N LYS A 270 11.20 6.34 7.23
CA LYS A 270 10.78 7.06 6.04
C LYS A 270 10.85 6.13 4.85
N THR A 271 9.73 6.02 4.14
CA THR A 271 9.63 5.24 2.90
C THR A 271 9.15 6.16 1.80
N ARG A 272 9.74 6.06 0.62
CA ARG A 272 9.28 6.66 -0.62
C ARG A 272 9.17 5.57 -1.66
N GLU A 273 8.08 5.56 -2.38
CA GLU A 273 7.84 4.55 -3.40
C GLU A 273 7.31 5.23 -4.68
N ASN A 274 7.86 4.84 -5.81
CA ASN A 274 7.45 5.25 -7.14
C ASN A 274 7.15 4.01 -7.96
N VAL A 275 5.96 3.93 -8.50
CA VAL A 275 5.54 2.86 -9.40
C VAL A 275 5.02 3.48 -10.68
N ALA A 276 5.64 3.16 -11.81
CA ALA A 276 5.22 3.62 -13.12
C ALA A 276 4.99 2.43 -14.04
N GLY A 277 3.94 2.47 -14.85
CA GLY A 277 3.62 1.41 -15.80
C GLY A 277 3.06 1.96 -17.10
N LEU A 278 3.52 1.39 -18.21
CA LEU A 278 2.90 1.53 -19.51
C LEU A 278 2.21 0.22 -19.84
N HIS A 279 0.91 0.26 -20.03
CA HIS A 279 0.05 -0.89 -20.16
C HIS A 279 -0.63 -0.89 -21.51
N TYR A 280 -0.63 -2.04 -22.17
CA TYR A 280 -1.47 -2.33 -23.31
C TYR A 280 -2.38 -3.50 -22.95
N ASP A 281 -3.68 -3.27 -22.99
CA ASP A 281 -4.71 -4.25 -22.67
C ASP A 281 -5.87 -4.07 -23.65
N LYS A 282 -5.82 -4.83 -24.72
CA LYS A 282 -6.87 -4.81 -25.74
C LYS A 282 -7.03 -6.19 -26.34
N ASP A 283 -8.29 -6.60 -26.46
CA ASP A 283 -8.70 -7.91 -26.92
C ASP A 283 -8.01 -9.01 -26.08
N ASP A 284 -7.26 -9.89 -26.71
CA ASP A 284 -6.55 -10.99 -26.04
C ASP A 284 -5.05 -10.69 -25.79
N LEU A 285 -4.57 -9.52 -26.19
CA LEU A 285 -3.17 -9.12 -26.05
C LEU A 285 -3.00 -8.20 -24.84
N LYS A 286 -2.13 -8.59 -23.92
CA LYS A 286 -1.70 -7.78 -22.77
C LYS A 286 -0.19 -7.63 -22.79
N ALA A 287 0.27 -6.40 -22.62
CA ALA A 287 1.68 -6.08 -22.48
C ALA A 287 1.86 -4.99 -21.42
N ASP A 288 2.78 -5.21 -20.48
CA ASP A 288 3.11 -4.25 -19.43
C ASP A 288 4.61 -4.00 -19.45
N PHE A 289 5.00 -2.76 -19.45
CA PHE A 289 6.34 -2.33 -19.10
C PHE A 289 6.27 -1.50 -17.84
N TYR A 290 7.08 -1.82 -16.83
CA TYR A 290 7.00 -1.16 -15.53
C TYR A 290 8.35 -0.87 -14.91
N TYR A 291 8.35 0.19 -14.10
CA TYR A 291 9.44 0.59 -13.22
C TYR A 291 8.91 0.80 -11.81
N HIS A 292 9.56 0.21 -10.82
CA HIS A 292 9.23 0.36 -9.41
C HIS A 292 10.49 0.68 -8.63
N LYS A 293 10.48 1.80 -7.93
CA LYS A 293 11.58 2.24 -7.05
C LYS A 293 11.05 2.47 -5.64
N ARG A 294 11.73 1.89 -4.67
CA ARG A 294 11.47 2.11 -3.25
C ARG A 294 12.74 2.52 -2.54
N GLU A 295 12.65 3.62 -1.80
CA GLU A 295 13.68 4.13 -0.91
C GLU A 295 13.17 4.05 0.52
N MET A 296 13.85 3.32 1.39
CA MET A 296 13.52 3.21 2.80
C MET A 296 14.71 3.66 3.63
N SER A 297 14.49 4.59 4.55
CA SER A 297 15.48 4.96 5.54
C SER A 297 14.95 4.73 6.94
N THR A 298 15.78 4.16 7.78
CA THR A 298 15.53 4.01 9.21
C THR A 298 16.62 4.74 9.97
N GLY A 299 16.25 5.49 11.00
CA GLY A 299 17.22 6.25 11.77
C GLY A 299 16.73 6.57 13.17
N LYS A 300 17.63 7.07 14.00
CA LYS A 300 17.29 7.60 15.31
C LYS A 300 16.98 9.09 15.20
N SER A 301 15.98 9.54 15.94
CA SER A 301 15.72 10.97 16.10
C SER A 301 16.90 11.64 16.85
N LYS A 302 17.17 12.89 16.49
CA LYS A 302 18.21 13.68 17.18
C LYS A 302 17.79 14.13 18.59
N THR A 303 16.50 14.07 18.90
CA THR A 303 15.93 14.70 20.09
C THR A 303 15.90 13.80 21.33
N GLU A 304 15.80 12.49 21.14
CA GLU A 304 15.77 11.54 22.26
C GLU A 304 16.72 10.39 21.98
N VAL A 305 17.90 10.45 22.48
CA VAL A 305 18.87 9.38 22.30
C VAL A 305 18.83 8.48 23.52
N ALA A 306 18.40 7.24 23.31
CA ALA A 306 18.66 6.21 24.27
C ALA A 306 20.16 5.86 24.21
N PRO A 307 20.92 6.05 25.24
CA PRO A 307 22.30 5.63 25.26
C PRO A 307 22.36 4.11 25.14
N TYR A 308 23.13 3.65 24.19
CA TYR A 308 23.42 2.23 24.08
C TYR A 308 24.40 1.85 25.17
N ALA A 309 23.96 1.01 26.10
CA ALA A 309 24.82 0.51 27.14
C ALA A 309 25.56 -0.75 26.66
N LYS A 310 26.84 -0.65 26.44
CA LYS A 310 27.71 -1.82 26.38
C LYS A 310 27.68 -2.48 27.77
N ARG A 311 27.19 -3.72 27.87
CA ARG A 311 27.06 -4.48 29.13
C ARG A 311 26.09 -3.91 30.17
N GLY A 312 24.95 -3.36 29.75
CA GLY A 312 23.88 -2.99 30.68
C GLY A 312 24.11 -1.68 31.45
N ARG A 313 25.12 -0.91 31.17
CA ARG A 313 25.33 0.42 31.74
C ARG A 313 24.86 1.53 30.79
N TYR A 314 24.05 2.40 31.32
CA TYR A 314 23.60 3.63 30.65
C TYR A 314 24.81 4.57 30.50
N ASP A 315 25.14 4.97 29.25
CA ASP A 315 26.16 5.95 28.94
C ASP A 315 25.49 7.13 28.21
N PRO A 316 25.20 8.25 28.90
CA PRO A 316 24.53 9.40 28.31
C PRO A 316 25.32 10.06 27.18
N ASP A 317 26.64 9.82 27.12
CA ASP A 317 27.55 10.49 26.18
C ASP A 317 27.79 9.68 24.91
N LYS A 318 27.45 8.38 24.92
CA LYS A 318 27.59 7.50 23.75
C LYS A 318 26.32 7.43 22.92
N ARG A 319 26.16 8.37 22.03
CA ARG A 319 25.07 8.43 21.05
C ARG A 319 25.47 7.70 19.78
N ILE A 320 24.98 6.48 19.57
CA ILE A 320 25.16 5.77 18.31
C ILE A 320 23.95 6.08 17.43
N PHE A 321 24.17 6.90 16.42
CA PHE A 321 23.21 7.11 15.33
C PHE A 321 23.45 6.02 14.29
N THR A 322 22.52 5.11 14.16
CA THR A 322 22.51 4.18 13.03
C THR A 322 21.42 4.64 12.07
N LYS A 323 21.81 4.99 10.88
CA LYS A 323 20.91 5.19 9.75
C LYS A 323 21.14 4.00 8.83
N THR A 324 20.06 3.35 8.43
CA THR A 324 20.11 2.32 7.39
C THR A 324 19.25 2.83 6.23
N GLU A 325 19.79 2.77 5.04
CA GLU A 325 19.10 3.12 3.80
C GLU A 325 19.03 1.86 2.93
N ASN A 326 17.84 1.55 2.46
CA ASN A 326 17.61 0.49 1.49
C ASN A 326 17.00 1.14 0.25
N ASN A 327 17.62 0.90 -0.89
CA ASN A 327 17.15 1.36 -2.19
C ASN A 327 16.91 0.12 -3.05
N ASP A 328 15.65 -0.12 -3.37
CA ASP A 328 15.24 -1.22 -4.23
C ASP A 328 14.72 -0.63 -5.54
N GLU A 329 15.16 -1.15 -6.66
CA GLU A 329 14.68 -0.81 -7.99
C GLU A 329 14.32 -2.07 -8.76
N THR A 330 13.20 -2.02 -9.48
CA THR A 330 12.72 -3.11 -10.32
C THR A 330 12.34 -2.56 -11.69
N ILE A 331 12.82 -3.21 -12.74
CA ILE A 331 12.35 -3.01 -14.11
C ILE A 331 11.80 -4.33 -14.60
N GLY A 332 10.65 -4.29 -15.24
CA GLY A 332 10.06 -5.51 -15.77
C GLY A 332 9.19 -5.29 -17.01
N PHE A 333 8.94 -6.40 -17.67
CA PHE A 333 8.12 -6.48 -18.85
C PHE A 333 7.32 -7.78 -18.81
N ASN A 334 6.02 -7.68 -19.05
CA ASN A 334 5.13 -8.83 -19.21
C ASN A 334 4.49 -8.77 -20.59
N LEU A 335 4.33 -9.92 -21.22
CA LEU A 335 3.60 -10.07 -22.48
C LEU A 335 2.79 -11.34 -22.43
N SER A 336 1.52 -11.28 -22.77
CA SER A 336 0.68 -12.46 -22.94
C SER A 336 -0.34 -12.26 -24.04
N ASN A 337 -0.65 -13.33 -24.74
CA ASN A 337 -1.72 -13.37 -25.72
C ASN A 337 -2.52 -14.64 -25.56
N ARG A 338 -3.83 -14.56 -25.81
CA ARG A 338 -4.73 -15.71 -25.80
C ARG A 338 -5.24 -15.96 -27.20
N TRP A 339 -5.21 -17.20 -27.61
CA TRP A 339 -5.79 -17.66 -28.86
C TRP A 339 -7.01 -18.52 -28.57
N HIS A 340 -8.13 -18.22 -29.21
CA HIS A 340 -9.37 -18.96 -29.09
C HIS A 340 -9.53 -19.97 -30.24
N PHE A 341 -10.05 -21.16 -29.90
CA PHE A 341 -10.40 -22.22 -30.82
C PHE A 341 -11.83 -22.68 -30.55
N ASP A 342 -12.41 -23.47 -31.44
CA ASP A 342 -13.79 -23.96 -31.32
C ASP A 342 -14.08 -24.67 -29.97
N LYS A 343 -13.09 -25.31 -29.34
CA LYS A 343 -13.25 -26.10 -28.13
C LYS A 343 -12.43 -25.62 -26.96
N GLY A 344 -11.79 -24.44 -27.02
CA GLY A 344 -10.98 -23.94 -25.94
C GLY A 344 -10.14 -22.73 -26.29
N SER A 345 -9.22 -22.40 -25.41
CA SER A 345 -8.25 -21.34 -25.64
C SER A 345 -6.87 -21.73 -25.12
N VAL A 346 -5.83 -21.18 -25.72
CA VAL A 346 -4.46 -21.30 -25.25
C VAL A 346 -3.92 -19.90 -24.92
N LEU A 347 -3.41 -19.75 -23.72
CA LEU A 347 -2.69 -18.55 -23.27
C LEU A 347 -1.19 -18.85 -23.36
N ILE A 348 -0.46 -17.98 -24.05
CA ILE A 348 1.00 -18.01 -24.09
C ILE A 348 1.48 -16.65 -23.62
N GLY A 349 2.48 -16.63 -22.74
CA GLY A 349 3.07 -15.40 -22.24
C GLY A 349 4.48 -15.62 -21.75
N GLY A 350 5.15 -14.53 -21.51
CA GLY A 350 6.46 -14.47 -20.90
C GLY A 350 6.62 -13.19 -20.09
N ASP A 351 7.49 -13.24 -19.12
CA ASP A 351 7.85 -12.10 -18.30
C ASP A 351 9.35 -12.00 -18.11
N PHE A 352 9.80 -10.78 -17.96
CA PHE A 352 11.16 -10.44 -17.56
C PHE A 352 11.09 -9.49 -16.38
N ARG A 353 11.89 -9.76 -15.36
CA ARG A 353 12.04 -8.89 -14.20
C ARG A 353 13.48 -8.83 -13.80
N ARG A 354 13.97 -7.63 -13.52
CA ARG A 354 15.27 -7.38 -12.92
C ARG A 354 15.11 -6.55 -11.66
N ASP A 355 15.51 -7.12 -10.53
CA ASP A 355 15.57 -6.46 -9.24
C ASP A 355 17.01 -6.05 -8.93
N MET A 356 17.16 -4.84 -8.42
CA MET A 356 18.41 -4.28 -7.92
C MET A 356 18.15 -3.78 -6.50
N ALA A 357 19.00 -4.16 -5.57
CA ALA A 357 18.91 -3.74 -4.18
C ALA A 357 20.25 -3.20 -3.70
N ASP A 358 20.24 -2.07 -3.02
CA ASP A 358 21.40 -1.46 -2.39
C ASP A 358 21.06 -1.14 -0.92
N VAL A 359 21.93 -1.58 -0.01
CA VAL A 359 21.79 -1.40 1.44
C VAL A 359 23.02 -0.68 1.95
N VAL A 360 22.83 0.53 2.51
CA VAL A 360 23.88 1.39 3.04
C VAL A 360 23.73 1.61 4.55
#